data_7353e5d50c1d9723ebb594574d25dbad
#
_entry.id   7353e5d50c1d9723ebb594574d25dbad
#
_cell.length_a   1.000
_cell.length_b   1.000
_cell.length_c   1.000
_cell.angle_alpha   90.00
_cell.angle_beta   90.00
_cell.angle_gamma   90.00
#
_symmetry.space_group_name_H-M   'P 1'
#
loop_
_entity.id
_entity.type
_entity.pdbx_description
1 polymer ?
#
loop_
_entity_poly.entity_id
_entity_poly.type
_entity_poly.pdbx_seq_one_letter_code
_entity_poly.pdbx_strand_id
1 'polypeptide(L)'
;FVLKKVKNIENIDLFKEGFFTVQDEGAGLIVDVLAPKEDECILDACSSPGGKTTYIAEKMKNKGKIEAWDIHEHRVKLVQNAAKRLGINIIQAKTQDATEFNQDLVGKFDKILLDVPCLGLGVIKRKPDIKWKRKKEDIEEITKIQKAILDNCSKYLKKNGELVYSTCSILKEENEDIIERFLKENLDFKICKENEKNYENIVIFGEKDKYINIYPSNENDGFFICKLRKM
;
A
#
# COMPACT_ATOMS: atom_id res chain seq x y z
N PHE A 1 9.91 10.46 14.40
CA PHE A 1 11.02 10.09 15.29
C PHE A 1 11.68 8.82 14.76
N VAL A 2 13.01 8.75 14.79
CA VAL A 2 13.78 7.56 14.42
C VAL A 2 14.13 6.79 15.69
N LEU A 3 13.69 5.54 15.79
CA LEU A 3 14.03 4.65 16.90
C LEU A 3 15.34 3.90 16.58
N LYS A 4 16.36 4.04 17.42
CA LYS A 4 17.65 3.34 17.27
C LYS A 4 17.80 2.26 18.35
N LYS A 5 18.23 1.05 17.95
CA LYS A 5 18.60 -0.07 18.87
C LYS A 5 17.48 -0.51 19.83
N VAL A 6 16.22 -0.40 19.41
CA VAL A 6 15.09 -0.90 20.20
C VAL A 6 14.95 -2.40 19.96
N LYS A 7 15.02 -3.20 21.02
CA LYS A 7 14.69 -4.63 21.01
C LYS A 7 13.31 -4.82 21.65
N ASN A 8 12.50 -5.73 21.09
CA ASN A 8 11.19 -6.13 21.65
C ASN A 8 10.27 -4.93 21.90
N ILE A 9 10.01 -4.15 20.86
CA ILE A 9 9.15 -2.95 20.91
C ILE A 9 7.77 -3.25 21.50
N GLU A 10 7.29 -4.48 21.33
CA GLU A 10 6.03 -4.99 21.87
C GLU A 10 5.97 -4.99 23.40
N ASN A 11 7.13 -4.92 24.06
CA ASN A 11 7.23 -4.88 25.53
C ASN A 11 7.19 -3.45 26.09
N ILE A 12 7.26 -2.43 25.23
CA ILE A 12 7.21 -1.03 25.66
C ILE A 12 5.76 -0.66 25.99
N ASP A 13 5.51 -0.14 27.20
CA ASP A 13 4.16 0.15 27.67
C ASP A 13 3.45 1.21 26.78
N LEU A 14 4.15 2.27 26.39
CA LEU A 14 3.61 3.27 25.44
C LEU A 14 3.20 2.65 24.08
N PHE A 15 3.90 1.60 23.63
CA PHE A 15 3.49 0.88 22.41
C PHE A 15 2.23 0.06 22.67
N LYS A 16 2.16 -0.68 23.78
CA LYS A 16 0.96 -1.48 24.15
C LYS A 16 -0.27 -0.60 24.32
N GLU A 17 -0.10 0.57 24.93
CA GLU A 17 -1.15 1.55 25.18
C GLU A 17 -1.55 2.34 23.92
N GLY A 18 -0.85 2.13 22.77
CA GLY A 18 -1.24 2.71 21.48
C GLY A 18 -0.75 4.14 21.25
N PHE A 19 0.18 4.67 22.04
CA PHE A 19 0.71 6.02 21.85
C PHE A 19 1.54 6.19 20.59
N PHE A 20 2.09 5.11 20.05
CA PHE A 20 2.84 5.13 18.80
C PHE A 20 2.80 3.78 18.08
N THR A 21 3.16 3.83 16.80
CA THR A 21 3.42 2.64 15.97
C THR A 21 4.75 2.80 15.24
N VAL A 22 5.25 1.69 14.68
CA VAL A 22 6.49 1.69 13.89
C VAL A 22 6.16 1.39 12.44
N GLN A 23 6.70 2.22 11.56
CA GLN A 23 6.54 2.05 10.13
C GLN A 23 7.84 2.38 9.41
N ASP A 24 8.10 1.70 8.31
CA ASP A 24 9.15 2.06 7.39
C ASP A 24 8.83 3.40 6.71
N GLU A 25 9.84 4.23 6.48
CA GLU A 25 9.67 5.56 5.89
C GLU A 25 9.09 5.47 4.47
N GLY A 26 9.58 4.52 3.64
CA GLY A 26 9.03 4.28 2.31
C GLY A 26 7.58 3.79 2.34
N ALA A 27 7.23 2.95 3.31
CA ALA A 27 5.84 2.52 3.51
C ALA A 27 4.94 3.68 3.96
N GLY A 28 5.46 4.63 4.74
CA GLY A 28 4.76 5.85 5.11
C GLY A 28 4.50 6.75 3.90
N LEU A 29 5.50 6.89 3.03
CA LEU A 29 5.39 7.66 1.80
C LEU A 29 4.22 7.21 0.90
N ILE A 30 3.94 5.91 0.83
CA ILE A 30 2.81 5.38 0.06
C ILE A 30 1.49 6.03 0.52
N VAL A 31 1.29 6.15 1.82
CA VAL A 31 0.09 6.79 2.40
C VAL A 31 0.11 8.31 2.18
N ASP A 32 1.28 8.95 2.26
CA ASP A 32 1.41 10.38 1.98
C ASP A 32 1.09 10.71 0.50
N VAL A 33 1.46 9.83 -0.43
CA VAL A 33 1.09 9.92 -1.86
C VAL A 33 -0.42 9.71 -2.07
N LEU A 34 -1.05 8.78 -1.33
CA LEU A 34 -2.51 8.60 -1.33
C LEU A 34 -3.23 9.86 -0.84
N ALA A 35 -2.61 10.60 0.09
CA ALA A 35 -3.11 11.84 0.66
C ALA A 35 -4.57 11.73 1.18
N PRO A 36 -4.86 10.79 2.10
CA PRO A 36 -6.22 10.59 2.62
C PRO A 36 -6.71 11.82 3.38
N LYS A 37 -8.03 12.08 3.30
CA LYS A 37 -8.70 13.21 3.95
C LYS A 37 -9.81 12.74 4.89
N GLU A 38 -10.16 13.59 5.86
CA GLU A 38 -11.32 13.36 6.72
C GLU A 38 -12.58 13.11 5.87
N ASP A 39 -13.47 12.25 6.37
CA ASP A 39 -14.78 11.90 5.80
C ASP A 39 -14.74 11.14 4.45
N GLU A 40 -13.57 10.79 3.91
CA GLU A 40 -13.45 9.93 2.73
C GLU A 40 -13.81 8.46 3.05
N CYS A 41 -14.26 7.75 2.02
CA CYS A 41 -14.41 6.30 2.03
C CYS A 41 -13.22 5.68 1.27
N ILE A 42 -12.35 4.97 1.97
CA ILE A 42 -11.09 4.45 1.43
C ILE A 42 -11.08 2.92 1.47
N LEU A 43 -10.56 2.30 0.42
CA LEU A 43 -10.26 0.87 0.37
C LEU A 43 -8.75 0.65 0.47
N ASP A 44 -8.33 -0.20 1.40
CA ASP A 44 -7.00 -0.81 1.44
C ASP A 44 -7.16 -2.31 1.14
N ALA A 45 -6.90 -2.69 -0.11
CA ALA A 45 -7.27 -4.02 -0.62
C ALA A 45 -6.26 -5.14 -0.28
N CYS A 46 -5.08 -4.79 0.25
CA CYS A 46 -4.04 -5.74 0.68
C CYS A 46 -3.44 -5.29 2.02
N SER A 47 -4.30 -5.12 3.02
CA SER A 47 -4.07 -4.27 4.20
C SER A 47 -3.08 -4.80 5.24
N SER A 48 -2.89 -6.12 5.29
CA SER A 48 -2.12 -6.72 6.40
C SER A 48 -0.60 -6.46 6.30
N PRO A 49 0.03 -6.19 7.45
CA PRO A 49 -0.42 -6.33 8.84
C PRO A 49 -1.14 -5.11 9.44
N GLY A 50 -1.47 -4.08 8.65
CA GLY A 50 -2.27 -2.94 9.09
C GLY A 50 -1.51 -1.63 9.28
N GLY A 51 -0.19 -1.60 9.07
CA GLY A 51 0.61 -0.39 9.25
C GLY A 51 0.15 0.77 8.36
N LYS A 52 -0.06 0.52 7.05
CA LYS A 52 -0.57 1.54 6.13
C LYS A 52 -2.02 1.91 6.43
N THR A 53 -2.87 0.91 6.70
CA THR A 53 -4.28 1.10 7.06
C THR A 53 -4.46 2.00 8.28
N THR A 54 -3.67 1.77 9.33
CA THR A 54 -3.74 2.60 10.55
C THR A 54 -3.18 4.00 10.31
N TYR A 55 -2.15 4.15 9.47
CA TYR A 55 -1.64 5.47 9.10
C TYR A 55 -2.61 6.26 8.22
N ILE A 56 -3.37 5.60 7.33
CA ILE A 56 -4.50 6.22 6.62
C ILE A 56 -5.51 6.77 7.62
N ALA A 57 -5.90 5.99 8.63
CA ALA A 57 -6.85 6.42 9.65
C ALA A 57 -6.34 7.59 10.49
N GLU A 58 -5.04 7.63 10.80
CA GLU A 58 -4.38 8.76 11.49
C GLU A 58 -4.45 10.03 10.63
N LYS A 59 -4.10 9.95 9.34
CA LYS A 59 -4.22 11.09 8.41
C LYS A 59 -5.66 11.59 8.27
N MET A 60 -6.63 10.69 8.33
CA MET A 60 -8.06 11.00 8.34
C MET A 60 -8.56 11.51 9.70
N LYS A 61 -7.70 11.63 10.71
CA LYS A 61 -8.07 12.01 12.09
C LYS A 61 -9.18 11.14 12.67
N ASN A 62 -9.17 9.84 12.31
CA ASN A 62 -10.17 8.85 12.72
C ASN A 62 -11.62 9.25 12.35
N LYS A 63 -11.80 9.91 11.18
CA LYS A 63 -13.10 10.31 10.60
C LYS A 63 -13.24 9.78 9.18
N GLY A 64 -14.44 9.27 8.84
CA GLY A 64 -14.72 8.65 7.55
C GLY A 64 -14.84 7.12 7.66
N LYS A 65 -14.46 6.40 6.62
CA LYS A 65 -14.55 4.94 6.58
C LYS A 65 -13.36 4.33 5.83
N ILE A 66 -12.77 3.29 6.39
CA ILE A 66 -11.73 2.49 5.72
C ILE A 66 -12.21 1.04 5.67
N GLU A 67 -12.35 0.48 4.46
CA GLU A 67 -12.44 -0.97 4.27
C GLU A 67 -11.03 -1.52 4.07
N ALA A 68 -10.67 -2.50 4.90
CA ALA A 68 -9.34 -3.11 4.89
C ALA A 68 -9.49 -4.61 4.60
N TRP A 69 -8.89 -5.08 3.49
CA TRP A 69 -9.02 -6.47 3.06
C TRP A 69 -7.70 -7.22 3.14
N ASP A 70 -7.79 -8.49 3.44
CA ASP A 70 -6.73 -9.49 3.21
C ASP A 70 -7.38 -10.83 2.91
N ILE A 71 -6.77 -11.64 2.06
CA ILE A 71 -7.30 -12.95 1.68
C ILE A 71 -7.26 -13.96 2.85
N HIS A 72 -6.43 -13.70 3.88
CA HIS A 72 -6.23 -14.61 5.01
C HIS A 72 -6.84 -14.06 6.30
N GLU A 73 -7.75 -14.78 6.91
CA GLU A 73 -8.42 -14.40 8.17
C GLU A 73 -7.43 -14.07 9.31
N HIS A 74 -6.38 -14.88 9.48
CA HIS A 74 -5.39 -14.63 10.53
C HIS A 74 -4.65 -13.30 10.34
N ARG A 75 -4.49 -12.85 9.10
CA ARG A 75 -3.87 -11.57 8.77
C ARG A 75 -4.84 -10.41 8.98
N VAL A 76 -6.12 -10.59 8.69
CA VAL A 76 -7.18 -9.62 9.03
C VAL A 76 -7.19 -9.34 10.53
N LYS A 77 -7.01 -10.37 11.38
CA LYS A 77 -6.90 -10.21 12.84
C LYS A 77 -5.74 -9.31 13.26
N LEU A 78 -4.64 -9.28 12.51
CA LEU A 78 -3.52 -8.36 12.79
C LEU A 78 -3.94 -6.90 12.58
N VAL A 79 -4.67 -6.61 11.50
CA VAL A 79 -5.21 -5.26 11.22
C VAL A 79 -6.18 -4.83 12.32
N GLN A 80 -7.09 -5.71 12.72
CA GLN A 80 -8.06 -5.45 13.80
C GLN A 80 -7.37 -5.17 15.13
N ASN A 81 -6.34 -5.95 15.47
CA ASN A 81 -5.56 -5.76 16.69
C ASN A 81 -4.78 -4.44 16.68
N ALA A 82 -4.19 -4.08 15.54
CA ALA A 82 -3.50 -2.81 15.37
C ALA A 82 -4.46 -1.61 15.52
N ALA A 83 -5.62 -1.67 14.86
CA ALA A 83 -6.66 -0.65 14.98
C ALA A 83 -7.16 -0.50 16.43
N LYS A 84 -7.45 -1.62 17.11
CA LYS A 84 -7.87 -1.63 18.52
C LYS A 84 -6.81 -1.02 19.44
N ARG A 85 -5.55 -1.41 19.29
CA ARG A 85 -4.44 -0.89 20.09
C ARG A 85 -4.26 0.61 19.94
N LEU A 86 -4.46 1.15 18.73
CA LEU A 86 -4.32 2.57 18.43
C LEU A 86 -5.60 3.39 18.66
N GLY A 87 -6.68 2.77 19.18
CA GLY A 87 -7.97 3.46 19.40
C GLY A 87 -8.68 3.91 18.12
N ILE A 88 -8.41 3.24 16.99
CA ILE A 88 -8.99 3.56 15.69
C ILE A 88 -10.30 2.80 15.51
N ASN A 89 -11.37 3.52 15.13
CA ASN A 89 -12.74 2.97 15.03
C ASN A 89 -13.34 3.03 13.62
N ILE A 90 -12.68 3.66 12.65
CA ILE A 90 -13.17 3.81 11.28
C ILE A 90 -12.74 2.67 10.34
N ILE A 91 -11.91 1.74 10.81
CA ILE A 91 -11.42 0.59 10.03
C ILE A 91 -12.38 -0.59 10.15
N GLN A 92 -12.85 -1.07 9.02
CA GLN A 92 -13.62 -2.32 8.88
C GLN A 92 -12.76 -3.35 8.14
N ALA A 93 -12.06 -4.19 8.91
CA ALA A 93 -11.21 -5.22 8.35
C ALA A 93 -12.01 -6.51 8.13
N LYS A 94 -11.90 -7.10 6.93
CA LYS A 94 -12.61 -8.33 6.54
C LYS A 94 -11.76 -9.23 5.64
N THR A 95 -12.01 -10.51 5.69
CA THR A 95 -11.44 -11.47 4.75
C THR A 95 -12.12 -11.31 3.40
N GLN A 96 -11.35 -10.93 2.38
CA GLN A 96 -11.83 -10.69 1.03
C GLN A 96 -10.69 -10.92 0.04
N ASP A 97 -10.97 -11.66 -1.02
CA ASP A 97 -10.07 -11.77 -2.17
C ASP A 97 -10.25 -10.55 -3.07
N ALA A 98 -9.21 -9.77 -3.22
CA ALA A 98 -9.23 -8.55 -4.04
C ALA A 98 -9.28 -8.83 -5.56
N THR A 99 -9.08 -10.09 -5.98
CA THR A 99 -9.23 -10.53 -7.38
C THR A 99 -10.69 -10.84 -7.73
N GLU A 100 -11.57 -11.05 -6.73
CA GLU A 100 -12.97 -11.35 -6.93
C GLU A 100 -13.81 -10.08 -7.09
N PHE A 101 -14.56 -10.01 -8.20
CA PHE A 101 -15.41 -8.86 -8.51
C PHE A 101 -16.68 -8.83 -7.67
N ASN A 102 -17.00 -7.66 -7.12
CA ASN A 102 -18.26 -7.39 -6.45
C ASN A 102 -18.95 -6.16 -7.05
N GLN A 103 -20.07 -6.39 -7.76
CA GLN A 103 -20.85 -5.33 -8.41
C GLN A 103 -21.33 -4.25 -7.44
N ASP A 104 -21.62 -4.62 -6.19
CA ASP A 104 -22.13 -3.69 -5.17
C ASP A 104 -21.07 -2.64 -4.73
N LEU A 105 -19.82 -2.84 -5.08
CA LEU A 105 -18.72 -1.94 -4.69
C LEU A 105 -18.33 -0.95 -5.80
N VAL A 106 -18.89 -1.09 -6.99
CA VAL A 106 -18.56 -0.21 -8.12
C VAL A 106 -18.83 1.26 -7.78
N GLY A 107 -17.80 2.10 -7.93
CA GLY A 107 -17.89 3.54 -7.69
C GLY A 107 -18.12 3.96 -6.23
N LYS A 108 -17.75 3.14 -5.25
CA LYS A 108 -17.99 3.44 -3.81
C LYS A 108 -16.87 4.21 -3.13
N PHE A 109 -15.63 4.05 -3.56
CA PHE A 109 -14.47 4.58 -2.83
C PHE A 109 -13.96 5.88 -3.43
N ASP A 110 -13.65 6.83 -2.56
CA ASP A 110 -12.98 8.08 -2.94
C ASP A 110 -11.52 7.84 -3.28
N LYS A 111 -10.89 6.93 -2.51
CA LYS A 111 -9.50 6.51 -2.72
C LYS A 111 -9.32 5.02 -2.52
N ILE A 112 -8.33 4.46 -3.21
CA ILE A 112 -7.95 3.05 -3.10
C ILE A 112 -6.44 2.94 -2.93
N LEU A 113 -6.01 2.17 -1.95
CA LEU A 113 -4.64 1.70 -1.80
C LEU A 113 -4.53 0.25 -2.26
N LEU A 114 -3.62 -0.01 -3.17
CA LEU A 114 -3.22 -1.33 -3.64
C LEU A 114 -1.74 -1.54 -3.34
N ASP A 115 -1.41 -1.86 -2.07
CA ASP A 115 -0.08 -2.33 -1.71
C ASP A 115 -0.02 -3.84 -1.97
N VAL A 116 0.10 -4.19 -3.26
CA VAL A 116 -0.16 -5.54 -3.76
C VAL A 116 0.89 -6.56 -3.30
N PRO A 117 0.53 -7.86 -3.20
CA PRO A 117 1.50 -8.91 -2.96
C PRO A 117 2.56 -8.90 -4.08
N CYS A 118 3.84 -9.03 -3.71
CA CYS A 118 4.96 -8.96 -4.62
C CYS A 118 6.09 -9.90 -4.20
N LEU A 119 7.11 -10.07 -5.03
CA LEU A 119 8.26 -10.92 -4.72
C LEU A 119 9.12 -10.39 -3.58
N GLY A 120 9.01 -9.09 -3.27
CA GLY A 120 9.66 -8.49 -2.12
C GLY A 120 11.15 -8.21 -2.31
N LEU A 121 11.63 -8.08 -3.54
CA LEU A 121 13.05 -7.88 -3.82
C LEU A 121 13.60 -6.55 -3.29
N GLY A 122 12.72 -5.57 -3.02
CA GLY A 122 13.10 -4.31 -2.39
C GLY A 122 13.40 -4.42 -0.89
N VAL A 123 12.95 -5.51 -0.22
CA VAL A 123 13.09 -5.70 1.23
C VAL A 123 14.04 -6.84 1.61
N ILE A 124 14.90 -7.27 0.71
CA ILE A 124 15.88 -8.37 0.92
C ILE A 124 16.73 -8.13 2.16
N LYS A 125 17.07 -6.89 2.48
CA LYS A 125 17.85 -6.55 3.67
C LYS A 125 17.19 -7.03 4.96
N ARG A 126 15.87 -6.95 5.05
CA ARG A 126 15.09 -7.41 6.21
C ARG A 126 14.69 -8.87 6.12
N LYS A 127 14.55 -9.40 4.90
CA LYS A 127 14.12 -10.76 4.61
C LYS A 127 15.13 -11.44 3.66
N PRO A 128 16.34 -11.77 4.12
CA PRO A 128 17.43 -12.26 3.27
C PRO A 128 17.13 -13.61 2.62
N ASP A 129 16.22 -14.38 3.19
CA ASP A 129 15.75 -15.67 2.68
C ASP A 129 15.02 -15.56 1.32
N ILE A 130 14.53 -14.37 0.96
CA ILE A 130 13.94 -14.08 -0.36
C ILE A 130 14.90 -14.48 -1.49
N LYS A 131 16.20 -14.21 -1.34
CA LYS A 131 17.23 -14.54 -2.35
C LYS A 131 17.24 -16.01 -2.76
N TRP A 132 16.86 -16.88 -1.85
CA TRP A 132 16.95 -18.34 -2.04
C TRP A 132 15.60 -18.97 -2.35
N LYS A 133 14.49 -18.29 -2.01
CA LYS A 133 13.14 -18.82 -2.18
C LYS A 133 12.49 -18.42 -3.51
N ARG A 134 12.90 -17.27 -4.09
CA ARG A 134 12.27 -16.77 -5.32
C ARG A 134 12.92 -17.35 -6.57
N LYS A 135 12.06 -17.67 -7.54
CA LYS A 135 12.43 -18.19 -8.86
C LYS A 135 11.91 -17.28 -9.95
N LYS A 136 12.43 -17.42 -11.16
CA LYS A 136 12.00 -16.61 -12.31
C LYS A 136 10.52 -16.85 -12.66
N GLU A 137 10.07 -18.08 -12.49
CA GLU A 137 8.69 -18.50 -12.77
C GLU A 137 7.68 -17.79 -11.86
N ASP A 138 8.07 -17.44 -10.61
CA ASP A 138 7.22 -16.73 -9.65
C ASP A 138 6.81 -15.34 -10.17
N ILE A 139 7.62 -14.73 -11.08
CA ILE A 139 7.31 -13.42 -11.68
C ILE A 139 6.01 -13.48 -12.46
N GLU A 140 5.83 -14.52 -13.27
CA GLU A 140 4.63 -14.66 -14.10
C GLU A 140 3.38 -14.88 -13.24
N GLU A 141 3.48 -15.67 -12.19
CA GLU A 141 2.36 -15.93 -11.29
C GLU A 141 1.95 -14.67 -10.52
N ILE A 142 2.92 -13.97 -9.91
CA ILE A 142 2.62 -12.79 -9.10
C ILE A 142 2.07 -11.63 -9.93
N THR A 143 2.60 -11.42 -11.14
CA THR A 143 2.14 -10.34 -12.01
C THR A 143 0.71 -10.57 -12.52
N LYS A 144 0.28 -11.83 -12.70
CA LYS A 144 -1.13 -12.15 -12.98
C LYS A 144 -2.04 -11.74 -11.83
N ILE A 145 -1.63 -12.03 -10.59
CA ILE A 145 -2.39 -11.65 -9.38
C ILE A 145 -2.45 -10.13 -9.25
N GLN A 146 -1.31 -9.44 -9.39
CA GLN A 146 -1.24 -7.97 -9.32
C GLN A 146 -2.14 -7.31 -10.36
N LYS A 147 -2.11 -7.80 -11.61
CA LYS A 147 -3.01 -7.32 -12.66
C LYS A 147 -4.47 -7.53 -12.30
N ALA A 148 -4.84 -8.73 -11.85
CA ALA A 148 -6.22 -9.04 -11.48
C ALA A 148 -6.73 -8.14 -10.33
N ILE A 149 -5.92 -7.87 -9.31
CA ILE A 149 -6.25 -6.95 -8.22
C ILE A 149 -6.46 -5.53 -8.75
N LEU A 150 -5.54 -5.02 -9.59
CA LEU A 150 -5.63 -3.67 -10.14
C LEU A 150 -6.87 -3.52 -11.04
N ASP A 151 -7.09 -4.46 -11.98
CA ASP A 151 -8.23 -4.44 -12.90
C ASP A 151 -9.58 -4.53 -12.17
N ASN A 152 -9.63 -5.27 -11.08
CA ASN A 152 -10.85 -5.43 -10.30
C ASN A 152 -11.10 -4.21 -9.41
N CYS A 153 -10.15 -3.86 -8.55
CA CYS A 153 -10.34 -2.82 -7.56
C CYS A 153 -10.50 -1.42 -8.18
N SER A 154 -9.89 -1.15 -9.35
CA SER A 154 -10.05 0.11 -10.07
C SER A 154 -11.52 0.44 -10.42
N LYS A 155 -12.37 -0.58 -10.60
CA LYS A 155 -13.79 -0.42 -10.86
C LYS A 155 -14.55 0.16 -9.67
N TYR A 156 -14.06 -0.08 -8.46
CA TYR A 156 -14.66 0.39 -7.21
C TYR A 156 -14.40 1.87 -6.92
N LEU A 157 -13.49 2.48 -7.68
CA LEU A 157 -13.15 3.89 -7.55
C LEU A 157 -14.26 4.78 -8.13
N LYS A 158 -14.63 5.83 -7.40
CA LYS A 158 -15.51 6.88 -7.90
C LYS A 158 -14.89 7.62 -9.09
N LYS A 159 -15.71 8.28 -9.89
CA LYS A 159 -15.22 9.26 -10.87
C LYS A 159 -14.44 10.37 -10.13
N ASN A 160 -13.30 10.78 -10.69
CA ASN A 160 -12.30 11.68 -10.07
C ASN A 160 -11.62 11.15 -8.82
N GLY A 161 -11.89 9.91 -8.40
CA GLY A 161 -11.19 9.25 -7.31
C GLY A 161 -9.73 8.94 -7.64
N GLU A 162 -8.93 8.64 -6.63
CA GLU A 162 -7.50 8.39 -6.76
C GLU A 162 -7.15 6.99 -6.25
N LEU A 163 -6.26 6.31 -6.97
CA LEU A 163 -5.75 4.98 -6.63
C LEU A 163 -4.23 5.06 -6.54
N VAL A 164 -3.67 4.52 -5.47
CA VAL A 164 -2.22 4.31 -5.35
C VAL A 164 -1.94 2.82 -5.48
N TYR A 165 -1.13 2.47 -6.47
CA TYR A 165 -0.54 1.16 -6.65
C TYR A 165 0.89 1.18 -6.10
N SER A 166 1.25 0.20 -5.27
CA SER A 166 2.59 0.08 -4.70
C SER A 166 3.03 -1.37 -4.56
N THR A 167 4.34 -1.57 -4.62
CA THR A 167 5.02 -2.83 -4.34
C THR A 167 6.28 -2.60 -3.51
N CYS A 168 6.73 -3.60 -2.78
CA CYS A 168 8.08 -3.65 -2.22
C CYS A 168 9.04 -4.43 -3.13
N SER A 169 8.89 -4.30 -4.45
CA SER A 169 9.74 -4.92 -5.48
C SER A 169 10.46 -3.87 -6.31
N ILE A 170 11.60 -4.25 -6.87
CA ILE A 170 12.39 -3.43 -7.82
C ILE A 170 12.28 -3.94 -9.25
N LEU A 171 11.43 -4.95 -9.50
CA LEU A 171 11.25 -5.53 -10.82
C LEU A 171 10.29 -4.68 -11.65
N LYS A 172 10.69 -4.35 -12.87
CA LYS A 172 9.86 -3.62 -13.82
C LYS A 172 8.58 -4.36 -14.16
N GLU A 173 8.64 -5.69 -14.25
CA GLU A 173 7.52 -6.58 -14.54
C GLU A 173 6.39 -6.45 -13.50
N GLU A 174 6.73 -6.21 -12.22
CA GLU A 174 5.77 -6.03 -11.13
C GLU A 174 5.30 -4.56 -10.99
N ASN A 175 5.99 -3.63 -11.62
CA ASN A 175 5.87 -2.19 -11.44
C ASN A 175 5.38 -1.49 -12.71
N GLU A 176 6.29 -0.89 -13.47
CA GLU A 176 5.96 -0.08 -14.64
C GLU A 176 5.17 -0.85 -15.69
N ASP A 177 5.54 -2.11 -15.95
CA ASP A 177 4.88 -2.93 -16.99
C ASP A 177 3.41 -3.23 -16.64
N ILE A 178 3.08 -3.39 -15.33
CA ILE A 178 1.69 -3.53 -14.86
C ILE A 178 0.91 -2.24 -15.13
N ILE A 179 1.45 -1.09 -14.74
CA ILE A 179 0.79 0.21 -14.89
C ILE A 179 0.60 0.57 -16.37
N GLU A 180 1.65 0.39 -17.20
CA GLU A 180 1.56 0.69 -18.64
C GLU A 180 0.52 -0.18 -19.35
N ARG A 181 0.42 -1.46 -18.99
CA ARG A 181 -0.59 -2.37 -19.53
C ARG A 181 -1.99 -1.94 -19.09
N PHE A 182 -2.17 -1.65 -17.80
CA PHE A 182 -3.44 -1.17 -17.26
C PHE A 182 -3.94 0.09 -17.97
N LEU A 183 -3.07 1.08 -18.19
CA LEU A 183 -3.46 2.33 -18.85
C LEU A 183 -3.80 2.17 -20.35
N LYS A 184 -3.24 1.18 -21.03
CA LYS A 184 -3.61 0.85 -22.41
C LYS A 184 -5.03 0.25 -22.49
N GLU A 185 -5.44 -0.50 -21.47
CA GLU A 185 -6.73 -1.19 -21.40
C GLU A 185 -7.82 -0.30 -20.76
N ASN A 186 -7.45 0.73 -19.96
CA ASN A 186 -8.37 1.58 -19.18
C ASN A 186 -8.12 3.07 -19.48
N LEU A 187 -8.72 3.57 -20.59
CA LEU A 187 -8.52 4.93 -21.10
C LEU A 187 -9.13 6.03 -20.21
N ASP A 188 -9.96 5.65 -19.25
CA ASP A 188 -10.55 6.53 -18.23
C ASP A 188 -9.61 6.75 -17.04
N PHE A 189 -8.39 6.21 -17.06
CA PHE A 189 -7.37 6.44 -16.04
C PHE A 189 -6.19 7.23 -16.59
N LYS A 190 -5.60 8.05 -15.72
CA LYS A 190 -4.32 8.74 -15.98
C LYS A 190 -3.41 8.72 -14.77
N ILE A 191 -2.10 8.80 -15.00
CA ILE A 191 -1.12 9.01 -13.93
C ILE A 191 -1.24 10.43 -13.39
N CYS A 192 -1.27 10.56 -12.06
CA CYS A 192 -1.15 11.85 -11.39
C CYS A 192 0.32 12.19 -11.20
N LYS A 193 0.71 13.38 -11.64
CA LYS A 193 2.02 13.93 -11.28
C LYS A 193 2.01 14.24 -9.78
N GLU A 194 2.96 13.68 -9.05
CA GLU A 194 3.20 14.10 -7.67
C GLU A 194 4.12 15.32 -7.69
N ASN A 195 3.73 16.37 -6.98
CA ASN A 195 4.60 17.51 -6.75
C ASN A 195 5.80 17.04 -5.94
N GLU A 196 7.02 17.49 -6.32
CA GLU A 196 8.24 17.23 -5.58
C GLU A 196 8.09 17.73 -4.13
N LYS A 197 7.61 16.86 -3.25
CA LYS A 197 7.83 17.06 -1.82
C LYS A 197 9.25 16.62 -1.55
N ASN A 198 10.05 17.49 -0.96
CA ASN A 198 11.37 17.14 -0.49
C ASN A 198 11.27 16.07 0.58
N TYR A 199 11.48 14.84 0.18
CA TYR A 199 11.65 13.72 1.10
C TYR A 199 13.16 13.70 1.44
N GLU A 200 13.53 14.39 2.52
CA GLU A 200 14.95 14.69 2.88
C GLU A 200 15.84 13.43 2.96
N ASN A 201 15.26 12.26 3.22
CA ASN A 201 16.00 11.00 3.43
C ASN A 201 15.73 9.93 2.37
N ILE A 202 14.89 10.18 1.37
CA ILE A 202 14.54 9.21 0.35
C ILE A 202 15.07 9.65 -1.00
N VAL A 203 15.97 8.86 -1.57
CA VAL A 203 16.45 9.10 -2.93
C VAL A 203 15.43 8.51 -3.91
N ILE A 204 14.75 9.38 -4.63
CA ILE A 204 13.75 9.02 -5.64
C ILE A 204 14.44 8.90 -6.99
N PHE A 205 14.27 7.79 -7.66
CA PHE A 205 14.76 7.50 -8.99
C PHE A 205 13.57 7.28 -9.96
N GLY A 206 13.79 7.47 -11.24
CA GLY A 206 12.82 7.17 -12.30
C GLY A 206 12.37 8.41 -13.06
N GLU A 207 11.38 8.23 -13.94
CA GLU A 207 10.69 9.34 -14.59
C GLU A 207 9.90 10.10 -13.54
N LYS A 208 10.51 11.16 -12.98
CA LYS A 208 9.99 11.98 -11.87
C LYS A 208 8.53 12.42 -12.02
N ASP A 209 8.01 12.37 -13.23
CA ASP A 209 6.63 12.78 -13.57
C ASP A 209 5.60 11.65 -13.55
N LYS A 210 6.03 10.37 -13.41
CA LYS A 210 5.11 9.22 -13.55
C LYS A 210 5.14 8.30 -12.34
N TYR A 211 6.33 7.95 -11.84
CA TYR A 211 6.51 6.93 -10.83
C TYR A 211 7.49 7.40 -9.76
N ILE A 212 7.29 6.90 -8.54
CA ILE A 212 8.27 7.03 -7.46
C ILE A 212 8.94 5.67 -7.30
N ASN A 213 10.21 5.59 -7.62
CA ASN A 213 11.07 4.42 -7.40
C ASN A 213 12.04 4.71 -6.26
N ILE A 214 11.94 3.96 -5.18
CA ILE A 214 12.87 3.95 -4.06
C ILE A 214 13.71 2.70 -4.19
N TYR A 215 15.02 2.84 -4.40
CA TYR A 215 15.92 1.68 -4.42
C TYR A 215 16.44 1.37 -3.03
N PRO A 216 16.64 0.07 -2.72
CA PRO A 216 17.19 -0.33 -1.43
C PRO A 216 18.54 0.33 -1.16
N SER A 217 18.73 0.86 0.04
CA SER A 217 19.97 1.46 0.52
C SER A 217 20.33 0.93 1.91
N ASN A 218 21.36 1.51 2.54
CA ASN A 218 21.68 1.21 3.93
C ASN A 218 20.60 1.71 4.90
N GLU A 219 19.79 2.68 4.51
CA GLU A 219 18.78 3.32 5.36
C GLU A 219 17.37 2.92 4.98
N ASN A 220 17.07 2.74 3.69
CA ASN A 220 15.73 2.54 3.17
C ASN A 220 15.55 1.18 2.48
N ASP A 221 14.33 0.63 2.58
CA ASP A 221 13.87 -0.46 1.73
C ASP A 221 13.47 0.06 0.34
N GLY A 222 13.39 -0.85 -0.64
CA GLY A 222 12.96 -0.52 -1.99
C GLY A 222 11.44 -0.55 -2.12
N PHE A 223 10.89 0.47 -2.80
CA PHE A 223 9.46 0.57 -3.12
C PHE A 223 9.24 1.15 -4.50
N PHE A 224 8.14 0.74 -5.11
CA PHE A 224 7.55 1.38 -6.27
C PHE A 224 6.20 1.98 -5.89
N ILE A 225 5.90 3.19 -6.35
CA ILE A 225 4.63 3.88 -6.07
C ILE A 225 4.16 4.57 -7.35
N CYS A 226 2.91 4.33 -7.73
CA CYS A 226 2.23 5.01 -8.82
C CYS A 226 0.86 5.49 -8.37
N LYS A 227 0.55 6.76 -8.59
CA LYS A 227 -0.77 7.33 -8.33
C LYS A 227 -1.54 7.50 -9.62
N LEU A 228 -2.74 6.95 -9.66
CA LEU A 228 -3.68 7.00 -10.76
C LEU A 228 -4.94 7.80 -10.37
N ARG A 229 -5.57 8.46 -11.35
CA ARG A 229 -6.89 9.09 -11.18
C ARG A 229 -7.84 8.59 -12.24
N LYS A 230 -9.06 8.26 -11.83
CA LYS A 230 -10.18 7.96 -12.71
C LYS A 230 -10.81 9.25 -13.20
N MET A 231 -11.02 9.37 -14.51
CA MET A 231 -11.53 10.58 -15.18
C MET A 231 -13.06 10.63 -15.24
#